data_faea89e5863c6b4f95330100f61a9b7c
#
_entry.id   faea89e5863c6b4f95330100f61a9b7c
#
_cell.length_a   1.000
_cell.length_b   1.000
_cell.length_c   1.000
_cell.angle_alpha   90.00
_cell.angle_beta   90.00
_cell.angle_gamma   90.00
#
_symmetry.space_group_name_H-M   'P 1'
#
loop_
_entity.id
_entity.type
_entity.pdbx_description
1 polymer ?
#
loop_
_entity_poly.entity_id
_entity_poly.type
_entity_poly.pdbx_seq_one_letter_code
_entity_poly.pdbx_strand_id
1 'polypeptide(L)'
;MLTIALSKGRILDQTLPLLEKAGISILKSELESRKLILDTNIADIKVIVLRASDVPVFVQHGAADFGIAGKDVLMEHGADGVFELLDLEISKCRLMVAAEKNKDLNKSTLKVATKYVKSAKEYFYQQGKQIEVIKLYGAMELAPIVGLSDCIVDLVDTGNTLKANNLVPLELIHEISSRLIVNSAAFNTKHAEISNWIQRIEQSI
;
A
#
# COMPACT_ATOMS: atom_id res chain seq x y z
N MET A 1 -10.38 -10.43 -21.81
CA MET A 1 -9.00 -10.20 -21.31
C MET A 1 -9.06 -9.36 -20.03
N LEU A 2 -8.39 -9.81 -18.99
CA LEU A 2 -8.28 -9.13 -17.70
C LEU A 2 -6.82 -8.69 -17.44
N THR A 3 -6.63 -7.56 -16.80
CA THR A 3 -5.32 -7.04 -16.40
C THR A 3 -5.27 -6.87 -14.89
N ILE A 4 -4.22 -7.43 -14.27
CA ILE A 4 -3.97 -7.35 -12.82
C ILE A 4 -2.76 -6.46 -12.58
N ALA A 5 -2.92 -5.39 -11.81
CA ALA A 5 -1.84 -4.49 -11.41
C ALA A 5 -1.23 -4.94 -10.07
N LEU A 6 0.07 -5.23 -10.06
CA LEU A 6 0.84 -5.62 -8.88
C LEU A 6 2.00 -4.65 -8.63
N SER A 7 2.36 -4.45 -7.39
CA SER A 7 3.55 -3.68 -7.05
C SER A 7 4.77 -4.58 -6.85
N LYS A 8 5.97 -4.08 -7.17
CA LYS A 8 7.24 -4.78 -6.91
C LYS A 8 7.48 -4.97 -5.40
N GLY A 9 8.32 -5.97 -5.06
CA GLY A 9 8.77 -6.23 -3.71
C GLY A 9 7.82 -7.11 -2.91
N ARG A 10 7.78 -6.92 -1.59
CA ARG A 10 7.09 -7.81 -0.65
C ARG A 10 5.63 -8.14 -1.03
N ILE A 11 4.89 -7.16 -1.53
CA ILE A 11 3.50 -7.40 -1.96
C ILE A 11 3.48 -8.39 -3.13
N LEU A 12 4.34 -8.22 -4.15
CA LEU A 12 4.44 -9.18 -5.25
C LEU A 12 4.76 -10.58 -4.72
N ASP A 13 5.83 -10.69 -3.93
CA ASP A 13 6.32 -11.98 -3.44
C ASP A 13 5.27 -12.75 -2.64
N GLN A 14 4.44 -12.04 -1.86
CA GLN A 14 3.37 -12.65 -1.07
C GLN A 14 2.06 -12.84 -1.86
N THR A 15 1.85 -12.08 -2.93
CA THR A 15 0.68 -12.23 -3.80
C THR A 15 0.80 -13.43 -4.74
N LEU A 16 2.00 -13.71 -5.26
CA LEU A 16 2.20 -14.80 -6.22
C LEU A 16 1.66 -16.15 -5.72
N PRO A 17 1.93 -16.60 -4.48
CA PRO A 17 1.36 -17.85 -3.97
C PRO A 17 -0.17 -17.84 -3.88
N LEU A 18 -0.81 -16.69 -3.58
CA LEU A 18 -2.26 -16.57 -3.54
C LEU A 18 -2.86 -16.70 -4.94
N LEU A 19 -2.27 -16.02 -5.93
CA LEU A 19 -2.69 -16.12 -7.32
C LEU A 19 -2.52 -17.54 -7.86
N GLU A 20 -1.41 -18.20 -7.52
CA GLU A 20 -1.15 -19.58 -7.94
C GLU A 20 -2.21 -20.55 -7.38
N LYS A 21 -2.56 -20.44 -6.09
CA LYS A 21 -3.66 -21.22 -5.50
C LYS A 21 -5.01 -20.90 -6.17
N ALA A 22 -5.25 -19.65 -6.56
CA ALA A 22 -6.44 -19.26 -7.31
C ALA A 22 -6.43 -19.75 -8.78
N GLY A 23 -5.32 -20.31 -9.26
CA GLY A 23 -5.15 -20.85 -10.61
C GLY A 23 -4.51 -19.88 -11.61
N ILE A 24 -3.94 -18.77 -11.17
CA ILE A 24 -3.19 -17.82 -12.00
C ILE A 24 -1.70 -17.93 -11.65
N SER A 25 -0.88 -18.41 -12.59
CA SER A 25 0.56 -18.50 -12.39
C SER A 25 1.34 -17.68 -13.44
N ILE A 26 2.44 -17.09 -12.99
CA ILE A 26 3.36 -16.34 -13.83
C ILE A 26 4.65 -17.16 -13.94
N LEU A 27 5.15 -17.36 -15.15
CA LEU A 27 6.39 -18.10 -15.36
C LEU A 27 7.56 -17.34 -14.72
N LYS A 28 8.49 -18.07 -14.10
CA LYS A 28 9.67 -17.49 -13.47
C LYS A 28 10.49 -16.65 -14.44
N SER A 29 10.62 -17.09 -15.70
CA SER A 29 11.29 -16.35 -16.77
C SER A 29 10.66 -14.97 -17.06
N GLU A 30 9.33 -14.86 -16.91
CA GLU A 30 8.64 -13.57 -17.04
C GLU A 30 8.96 -12.66 -15.86
N LEU A 31 8.94 -13.17 -14.61
CA LEU A 31 9.27 -12.41 -13.41
C LEU A 31 10.72 -11.91 -13.39
N GLU A 32 11.66 -12.68 -13.94
CA GLU A 32 13.08 -12.33 -14.06
C GLU A 32 13.34 -11.40 -15.26
N SER A 33 12.37 -11.23 -16.14
CA SER A 33 12.49 -10.37 -17.32
C SER A 33 12.44 -8.88 -16.94
N ARG A 34 12.81 -8.00 -17.90
CA ARG A 34 12.61 -6.56 -17.77
C ARG A 34 11.25 -6.09 -18.30
N LYS A 35 10.37 -7.03 -18.67
CA LYS A 35 9.03 -6.70 -19.12
C LYS A 35 8.22 -6.10 -17.98
N LEU A 36 7.36 -5.17 -18.30
CA LEU A 36 6.40 -4.57 -17.36
C LEU A 36 5.00 -5.17 -17.49
N ILE A 37 4.76 -5.91 -18.58
CA ILE A 37 3.55 -6.68 -18.83
C ILE A 37 3.99 -8.13 -18.92
N LEU A 38 3.48 -8.97 -18.02
CA LEU A 38 3.83 -10.36 -17.87
C LEU A 38 2.67 -11.25 -18.32
N ASP A 39 3.01 -12.30 -19.03
CA ASP A 39 2.07 -13.34 -19.42
C ASP A 39 1.81 -14.30 -18.26
N THR A 40 0.60 -14.82 -18.19
CA THR A 40 0.22 -15.85 -17.23
C THR A 40 -0.08 -17.18 -17.95
N ASN A 41 -0.31 -18.24 -17.17
CA ASN A 41 -0.80 -19.52 -17.69
C ASN A 41 -2.18 -19.42 -18.37
N ILE A 42 -2.88 -18.30 -18.24
CA ILE A 42 -4.19 -18.02 -18.83
C ILE A 42 -4.03 -16.92 -19.87
N ALA A 43 -4.24 -17.24 -21.15
CA ALA A 43 -3.99 -16.34 -22.28
C ALA A 43 -4.71 -14.97 -22.15
N ASP A 44 -5.90 -14.97 -21.55
CA ASP A 44 -6.73 -13.78 -21.37
C ASP A 44 -6.47 -13.02 -20.07
N ILE A 45 -5.42 -13.38 -19.30
CA ILE A 45 -5.01 -12.66 -18.09
C ILE A 45 -3.56 -12.19 -18.23
N LYS A 46 -3.37 -10.91 -18.05
CA LYS A 46 -2.04 -10.26 -18.01
C LYS A 46 -1.78 -9.66 -16.65
N VAL A 47 -0.53 -9.61 -16.26
CA VAL A 47 -0.09 -8.92 -15.04
C VAL A 47 0.79 -7.74 -15.42
N ILE A 48 0.52 -6.57 -14.86
CA ILE A 48 1.38 -5.40 -14.99
C ILE A 48 2.08 -5.11 -13.67
N VAL A 49 3.39 -4.82 -13.71
CA VAL A 49 4.21 -4.62 -12.53
C VAL A 49 4.60 -3.16 -12.40
N LEU A 50 4.13 -2.51 -11.33
CA LEU A 50 4.16 -1.08 -11.11
C LEU A 50 4.88 -0.71 -9.78
N ARG A 51 5.00 0.59 -9.51
CA ARG A 51 5.25 1.08 -8.15
C ARG A 51 3.95 0.98 -7.32
N ALA A 52 4.09 0.77 -6.01
CA ALA A 52 2.93 0.61 -5.13
C ALA A 52 1.96 1.81 -5.20
N SER A 53 2.48 3.03 -5.27
CA SER A 53 1.69 4.26 -5.39
C SER A 53 0.87 4.35 -6.67
N ASP A 54 1.28 3.65 -7.73
CA ASP A 54 0.69 3.79 -9.06
C ASP A 54 -0.42 2.75 -9.29
N VAL A 55 -0.45 1.66 -8.51
CA VAL A 55 -1.45 0.58 -8.65
C VAL A 55 -2.88 1.13 -8.59
N PRO A 56 -3.29 1.92 -7.59
CA PRO A 56 -4.66 2.45 -7.54
C PRO A 56 -4.98 3.35 -8.75
N VAL A 57 -4.02 4.12 -9.22
CA VAL A 57 -4.19 5.01 -10.40
C VAL A 57 -4.49 4.20 -11.65
N PHE A 58 -3.71 3.14 -11.91
CA PHE A 58 -3.94 2.26 -13.08
C PHE A 58 -5.28 1.54 -13.02
N VAL A 59 -5.70 1.12 -11.82
CA VAL A 59 -7.03 0.52 -11.62
C VAL A 59 -8.14 1.57 -11.80
N GLN A 60 -8.01 2.75 -11.19
CA GLN A 60 -8.98 3.83 -11.28
C GLN A 60 -9.27 4.22 -12.73
N HIS A 61 -8.23 4.35 -13.55
CA HIS A 61 -8.35 4.75 -14.96
C HIS A 61 -8.64 3.59 -15.92
N GLY A 62 -8.88 2.37 -15.42
CA GLY A 62 -9.23 1.19 -16.23
C GLY A 62 -8.10 0.62 -17.06
N ALA A 63 -6.85 1.02 -16.81
CA ALA A 63 -5.67 0.38 -17.40
C ALA A 63 -5.41 -1.01 -16.78
N ALA A 64 -5.96 -1.27 -15.62
CA ALA A 64 -6.06 -2.59 -15.00
C ALA A 64 -7.49 -2.81 -14.47
N ASP A 65 -7.98 -4.03 -14.58
CA ASP A 65 -9.29 -4.44 -14.05
C ASP A 65 -9.21 -4.67 -12.53
N PHE A 66 -8.12 -5.29 -12.07
CA PHE A 66 -7.78 -5.55 -10.68
C PHE A 66 -6.47 -4.88 -10.29
N GLY A 67 -6.30 -4.68 -8.99
CA GLY A 67 -5.02 -4.29 -8.43
C GLY A 67 -4.83 -4.84 -7.03
N ILE A 68 -3.58 -5.02 -6.61
CA ILE A 68 -3.24 -5.35 -5.23
C ILE A 68 -2.38 -4.23 -4.68
N ALA A 69 -2.92 -3.51 -3.71
CA ALA A 69 -2.31 -2.33 -3.12
C ALA A 69 -2.37 -2.38 -1.58
N GLY A 70 -1.37 -1.82 -0.92
CA GLY A 70 -1.41 -1.64 0.53
C GLY A 70 -2.52 -0.67 0.95
N LYS A 71 -3.17 -0.93 2.08
CA LYS A 71 -4.20 -0.05 2.64
C LYS A 71 -3.69 1.38 2.84
N ASP A 72 -2.42 1.53 3.19
CA ASP A 72 -1.73 2.83 3.31
C ASP A 72 -1.76 3.66 2.03
N VAL A 73 -1.55 2.99 0.90
CA VAL A 73 -1.59 3.64 -0.43
C VAL A 73 -3.03 4.04 -0.78
N LEU A 74 -4.01 3.19 -0.47
CA LEU A 74 -5.43 3.48 -0.72
C LEU A 74 -5.93 4.65 0.11
N MET A 75 -5.54 4.74 1.39
CA MET A 75 -5.88 5.85 2.28
C MET A 75 -5.30 7.17 1.76
N GLU A 76 -4.07 7.15 1.27
CA GLU A 76 -3.40 8.35 0.75
C GLU A 76 -3.93 8.77 -0.62
N HIS A 77 -4.18 7.82 -1.53
CA HIS A 77 -4.69 8.08 -2.88
C HIS A 77 -6.16 8.53 -2.86
N GLY A 78 -6.98 7.84 -2.09
CA GLY A 78 -8.44 7.91 -2.17
C GLY A 78 -9.01 6.72 -2.96
N ALA A 79 -10.32 6.53 -2.88
CA ALA A 79 -11.00 5.36 -3.42
C ALA A 79 -11.94 5.67 -4.60
N ASP A 80 -11.84 6.84 -5.21
CA ASP A 80 -12.72 7.24 -6.32
C ASP A 80 -12.54 6.29 -7.52
N GLY A 81 -13.66 5.74 -8.00
CA GLY A 81 -13.66 4.83 -9.16
C GLY A 81 -13.09 3.44 -8.91
N VAL A 82 -12.83 3.07 -7.66
CA VAL A 82 -12.25 1.79 -7.26
C VAL A 82 -13.07 1.18 -6.13
N PHE A 83 -13.32 -0.13 -6.21
CA PHE A 83 -13.88 -0.89 -5.10
C PHE A 83 -12.78 -1.67 -4.38
N GLU A 84 -12.67 -1.49 -3.07
CA GLU A 84 -11.86 -2.33 -2.19
C GLU A 84 -12.71 -3.53 -1.74
N LEU A 85 -12.38 -4.74 -2.19
CA LEU A 85 -13.26 -5.90 -2.05
C LEU A 85 -12.75 -6.94 -1.06
N LEU A 86 -11.44 -7.21 -1.01
CA LEU A 86 -10.87 -8.21 -0.11
C LEU A 86 -9.68 -7.67 0.67
N ASP A 87 -9.59 -8.04 1.94
CA ASP A 87 -8.34 -8.01 2.69
C ASP A 87 -7.58 -9.30 2.41
N LEU A 88 -6.44 -9.23 1.76
CA LEU A 88 -5.63 -10.40 1.42
C LEU A 88 -4.78 -10.90 2.59
N GLU A 89 -4.81 -10.21 3.71
CA GLU A 89 -4.07 -10.53 4.94
C GLU A 89 -2.54 -10.67 4.78
N ILE A 90 -1.99 -10.16 3.68
CA ILE A 90 -0.56 -10.17 3.40
C ILE A 90 0.07 -8.78 3.60
N SER A 91 1.40 -8.76 3.70
CA SER A 91 2.21 -7.55 3.89
C SER A 91 1.76 -6.70 5.09
N LYS A 92 1.29 -7.38 6.15
CA LYS A 92 0.81 -6.73 7.37
C LYS A 92 1.90 -5.85 7.99
N CYS A 93 1.53 -4.64 8.35
CA CYS A 93 2.35 -3.67 9.07
C CYS A 93 1.45 -2.62 9.71
N ARG A 94 2.03 -1.59 10.33
CA ARG A 94 1.28 -0.55 11.02
C ARG A 94 1.71 0.82 10.52
N LEU A 95 0.77 1.70 10.25
CA LEU A 95 1.05 3.12 10.07
C LEU A 95 1.10 3.76 11.46
N MET A 96 2.24 4.34 11.83
CA MET A 96 2.48 4.82 13.19
C MET A 96 3.08 6.21 13.20
N VAL A 97 2.83 6.93 14.29
CA VAL A 97 3.65 8.08 14.70
C VAL A 97 4.89 7.53 15.41
N ALA A 98 6.07 8.00 15.03
CA ALA A 98 7.32 7.67 15.70
C ALA A 98 8.20 8.91 15.91
N ALA A 99 8.97 8.94 16.99
CA ALA A 99 9.88 10.04 17.31
C ALA A 99 11.07 9.54 18.12
N GLU A 100 12.02 10.42 18.39
CA GLU A 100 13.09 10.17 19.37
C GLU A 100 12.50 9.87 20.76
N LYS A 101 13.15 8.97 21.47
CA LYS A 101 12.72 8.64 22.84
C LYS A 101 12.69 9.89 23.71
N ASN A 102 11.58 10.07 24.45
CA ASN A 102 11.33 11.22 25.33
C ASN A 102 11.17 12.57 24.60
N LYS A 103 10.93 12.59 23.29
CA LYS A 103 10.62 13.83 22.56
C LYS A 103 9.30 14.40 23.06
N ASP A 104 9.31 15.69 23.42
CA ASP A 104 8.09 16.40 23.75
C ASP A 104 7.32 16.74 22.47
N LEU A 105 6.13 16.15 22.32
CA LEU A 105 5.19 16.41 21.22
C LEU A 105 4.02 17.31 21.64
N ASN A 106 4.05 17.91 22.83
CA ASN A 106 3.04 18.85 23.33
C ASN A 106 3.32 20.29 22.88
N LYS A 107 3.53 20.48 21.57
CA LYS A 107 3.75 21.79 20.95
C LYS A 107 2.46 22.29 20.32
N SER A 108 2.32 23.61 20.18
CA SER A 108 1.19 24.24 19.48
C SER A 108 1.12 23.82 18.00
N THR A 109 2.27 23.60 17.37
CA THR A 109 2.38 23.10 16.00
C THR A 109 3.52 22.08 15.94
N LEU A 110 3.24 20.87 15.46
CA LEU A 110 4.23 19.81 15.28
C LEU A 110 4.72 19.77 13.83
N LYS A 111 6.03 19.63 13.63
CA LYS A 111 6.62 19.30 12.32
C LYS A 111 6.64 17.80 12.12
N VAL A 112 5.91 17.32 11.12
CA VAL A 112 5.72 15.89 10.84
C VAL A 112 6.32 15.56 9.48
N ALA A 113 7.36 14.72 9.42
CA ALA A 113 7.90 14.23 8.17
C ALA A 113 7.21 12.93 7.76
N THR A 114 6.71 12.87 6.53
CA THR A 114 5.98 11.71 6.03
C THR A 114 5.81 11.71 4.52
N LYS A 115 5.60 10.53 3.94
CA LYS A 115 5.05 10.39 2.59
C LYS A 115 3.51 10.32 2.58
N TYR A 116 2.90 10.05 3.73
CA TYR A 116 1.46 9.87 3.95
C TYR A 116 0.81 11.17 4.43
N VAL A 117 0.80 12.18 3.56
CA VAL A 117 0.40 13.55 3.91
C VAL A 117 -1.06 13.64 4.33
N LYS A 118 -1.96 12.98 3.57
CA LYS A 118 -3.39 12.98 3.84
C LYS A 118 -3.68 12.26 5.15
N SER A 119 -3.15 11.05 5.30
CA SER A 119 -3.36 10.22 6.49
C SER A 119 -2.81 10.88 7.76
N ALA A 120 -1.65 11.52 7.68
CA ALA A 120 -1.07 12.25 8.81
C ALA A 120 -1.94 13.47 9.19
N LYS A 121 -2.36 14.28 8.21
CA LYS A 121 -3.21 15.45 8.47
C LYS A 121 -4.52 15.05 9.12
N GLU A 122 -5.17 14.01 8.61
CA GLU A 122 -6.45 13.50 9.13
C GLU A 122 -6.30 13.01 10.58
N TYR A 123 -5.27 12.22 10.84
CA TYR A 123 -4.99 11.71 12.18
C TYR A 123 -4.79 12.82 13.21
N PHE A 124 -3.88 13.78 12.94
CA PHE A 124 -3.60 14.86 13.88
C PHE A 124 -4.76 15.85 14.00
N TYR A 125 -5.53 16.05 12.94
CA TYR A 125 -6.76 16.84 13.00
C TYR A 125 -7.78 16.23 13.96
N GLN A 126 -7.98 14.92 13.92
CA GLN A 126 -8.86 14.19 14.85
C GLN A 126 -8.38 14.29 16.31
N GLN A 127 -7.08 14.46 16.52
CA GLN A 127 -6.49 14.69 17.85
C GLN A 127 -6.52 16.17 18.29
N GLY A 128 -7.08 17.06 17.48
CA GLY A 128 -7.09 18.50 17.75
C GLY A 128 -5.72 19.17 17.67
N LYS A 129 -4.74 18.53 17.03
CA LYS A 129 -3.35 19.02 16.92
C LYS A 129 -3.11 19.67 15.56
N GLN A 130 -2.44 20.84 15.57
CA GLN A 130 -1.95 21.45 14.34
C GLN A 130 -0.60 20.86 13.93
N ILE A 131 -0.42 20.60 12.64
CA ILE A 131 0.83 20.08 12.10
C ILE A 131 1.31 20.87 10.88
N GLU A 132 2.63 20.99 10.77
CA GLU A 132 3.34 21.36 9.55
C GLU A 132 3.89 20.08 8.92
N VAL A 133 3.39 19.70 7.74
CA VAL A 133 3.81 18.47 7.06
C VAL A 133 5.00 18.73 6.16
N ILE A 134 6.07 17.95 6.39
CA ILE A 134 7.26 17.91 5.54
C ILE A 134 7.17 16.64 4.71
N LYS A 135 6.82 16.78 3.43
CA LYS A 135 6.68 15.64 2.53
C LYS A 135 8.05 15.11 2.11
N LEU A 136 8.31 13.85 2.46
CA LEU A 136 9.49 13.10 2.03
C LEU A 136 9.06 11.85 1.26
N TYR A 137 10.00 11.23 0.53
CA TYR A 137 9.74 10.03 -0.28
C TYR A 137 10.46 8.79 0.26
N GLY A 138 11.37 8.95 1.21
CA GLY A 138 12.12 7.88 1.88
C GLY A 138 13.03 8.44 2.97
N ALA A 139 13.71 7.54 3.71
CA ALA A 139 14.59 7.87 4.84
C ALA A 139 13.92 8.80 5.88
N MET A 140 12.67 8.50 6.22
CA MET A 140 11.87 9.32 7.15
C MET A 140 12.55 9.46 8.50
N GLU A 141 13.21 8.38 8.96
CA GLU A 141 13.89 8.29 10.26
C GLU A 141 15.00 9.33 10.42
N LEU A 142 15.58 9.78 9.31
CA LEU A 142 16.62 10.81 9.34
C LEU A 142 16.07 12.18 9.75
N ALA A 143 14.83 12.50 9.42
CA ALA A 143 14.26 13.83 9.61
C ALA A 143 14.24 14.30 11.08
N PRO A 144 13.82 13.50 12.08
CA PRO A 144 13.92 13.91 13.48
C PRO A 144 15.38 14.05 13.95
N ILE A 145 16.26 13.17 13.52
CA ILE A 145 17.67 13.11 13.94
C ILE A 145 18.42 14.38 13.55
N VAL A 146 18.14 14.91 12.35
CA VAL A 146 18.77 16.15 11.88
C VAL A 146 17.97 17.41 12.26
N GLY A 147 16.92 17.29 13.08
CA GLY A 147 16.11 18.40 13.53
C GLY A 147 15.17 18.99 12.47
N LEU A 148 14.93 18.27 11.38
CA LEU A 148 14.00 18.69 10.32
C LEU A 148 12.54 18.58 10.77
N SER A 149 12.20 17.55 11.55
CA SER A 149 10.85 17.31 12.08
C SER A 149 10.88 16.96 13.57
N ASP A 150 9.72 17.06 14.22
CA ASP A 150 9.53 16.62 15.60
C ASP A 150 9.25 15.12 15.68
N CYS A 151 8.50 14.61 14.72
CA CYS A 151 8.16 13.21 14.59
C CYS A 151 7.99 12.81 13.11
N ILE A 152 7.77 11.53 12.88
CA ILE A 152 7.45 10.97 11.56
C ILE A 152 6.12 10.22 11.62
N VAL A 153 5.48 10.10 10.45
CA VAL A 153 4.41 9.13 10.21
C VAL A 153 4.89 8.19 9.11
N ASP A 154 5.10 6.92 9.44
CA ASP A 154 5.57 5.93 8.47
C ASP A 154 5.10 4.52 8.84
N LEU A 155 5.31 3.58 7.91
CA LEU A 155 5.01 2.16 8.13
C LEU A 155 6.05 1.53 9.05
N VAL A 156 5.54 0.79 10.00
CA VAL A 156 6.34 0.01 10.94
C VAL A 156 5.92 -1.46 10.85
N ASP A 157 6.83 -2.30 10.41
CA ASP A 157 6.67 -3.76 10.44
C ASP A 157 7.26 -4.31 11.74
N THR A 158 8.56 -4.63 11.77
CA THR A 158 9.25 -5.13 12.96
C THR A 158 9.75 -4.03 13.89
N GLY A 159 9.85 -2.80 13.41
CA GLY A 159 10.40 -1.66 14.13
C GLY A 159 11.94 -1.60 14.17
N ASN A 160 12.63 -2.52 13.49
CA ASN A 160 14.08 -2.58 13.51
C ASN A 160 14.74 -1.30 12.95
N THR A 161 14.17 -0.70 11.89
CA THR A 161 14.68 0.56 11.32
C THR A 161 14.56 1.71 12.32
N LEU A 162 13.41 1.84 12.98
CA LEU A 162 13.23 2.83 14.04
C LEU A 162 14.27 2.66 15.15
N LYS A 163 14.42 1.43 15.66
CA LYS A 163 15.35 1.11 16.74
C LYS A 163 16.81 1.41 16.34
N ALA A 164 17.22 1.08 15.11
CA ALA A 164 18.56 1.36 14.60
C ALA A 164 18.86 2.86 14.51
N ASN A 165 17.82 3.70 14.42
CA ASN A 165 17.91 5.15 14.32
C ASN A 165 17.48 5.87 15.62
N ASN A 166 17.43 5.18 16.76
CA ASN A 166 17.05 5.71 18.08
C ASN A 166 15.64 6.33 18.12
N LEU A 167 14.74 5.88 17.24
CA LEU A 167 13.34 6.24 17.26
C LEU A 167 12.50 5.15 17.92
N VAL A 168 11.38 5.55 18.49
CA VAL A 168 10.40 4.64 19.08
C VAL A 168 9.03 4.87 18.45
N PRO A 169 8.25 3.81 18.20
CA PRO A 169 6.87 3.96 17.81
C PRO A 169 6.06 4.47 19.02
N LEU A 170 5.23 5.48 18.81
CA LEU A 170 4.45 6.13 19.85
C LEU A 170 2.96 5.82 19.75
N GLU A 171 2.36 6.10 18.60
CA GLU A 171 0.91 6.03 18.42
C GLU A 171 0.59 5.24 17.15
N LEU A 172 -0.39 4.33 17.26
CA LEU A 172 -0.92 3.60 16.11
C LEU A 172 -1.95 4.48 15.38
N ILE A 173 -1.74 4.67 14.09
CA ILE A 173 -2.71 5.36 13.22
C ILE A 173 -3.64 4.33 12.60
N HIS A 174 -3.07 3.28 11.97
CA HIS A 174 -3.86 2.26 11.30
C HIS A 174 -3.08 0.93 11.18
N GLU A 175 -3.80 -0.20 11.31
CA GLU A 175 -3.30 -1.50 10.88
C GLU A 175 -3.37 -1.59 9.35
N ILE A 176 -2.30 -2.05 8.73
CA ILE A 176 -2.16 -2.10 7.29
C ILE A 176 -2.00 -3.54 6.81
N SER A 177 -2.73 -3.88 5.76
CA SER A 177 -2.57 -5.09 4.96
C SER A 177 -2.80 -4.78 3.49
N SER A 178 -2.50 -5.71 2.59
CA SER A 178 -2.76 -5.52 1.18
C SER A 178 -4.21 -5.85 0.84
N ARG A 179 -4.78 -5.07 -0.07
CA ARG A 179 -6.18 -5.14 -0.49
C ARG A 179 -6.27 -5.51 -1.96
N LEU A 180 -7.25 -6.35 -2.31
CA LEU A 180 -7.69 -6.51 -3.68
C LEU A 180 -8.65 -5.37 -4.02
N ILE A 181 -8.29 -4.61 -5.04
CA ILE A 181 -9.09 -3.51 -5.56
C ILE A 181 -9.50 -3.79 -7.00
N VAL A 182 -10.67 -3.27 -7.39
CA VAL A 182 -11.27 -3.48 -8.71
C VAL A 182 -11.73 -2.16 -9.29
N ASN A 183 -11.51 -1.96 -10.58
CA ASN A 183 -12.08 -0.84 -11.32
C ASN A 183 -13.61 -0.91 -11.32
N SER A 184 -14.29 0.17 -10.94
CA SER A 184 -15.76 0.16 -10.81
C SER A 184 -16.49 -0.07 -12.14
N ALA A 185 -15.98 0.46 -13.26
CA ALA A 185 -16.56 0.25 -14.58
C ALA A 185 -16.32 -1.18 -15.08
N ALA A 186 -15.12 -1.73 -14.85
CA ALA A 186 -14.81 -3.13 -15.17
C ALA A 186 -15.69 -4.09 -14.35
N PHE A 187 -15.88 -3.81 -13.05
CA PHE A 187 -16.76 -4.61 -12.20
C PHE A 187 -18.19 -4.68 -12.72
N ASN A 188 -18.72 -3.56 -13.23
CA ASN A 188 -20.06 -3.53 -13.81
C ASN A 188 -20.15 -4.25 -15.17
N THR A 189 -19.14 -4.08 -16.04
CA THR A 189 -19.18 -4.60 -17.41
C THR A 189 -18.75 -6.07 -17.55
N LYS A 190 -17.88 -6.54 -16.65
CA LYS A 190 -17.31 -7.89 -16.61
C LYS A 190 -17.67 -8.63 -15.31
N HIS A 191 -18.82 -8.33 -14.72
CA HIS A 191 -19.20 -8.75 -13.37
C HIS A 191 -19.03 -10.26 -13.12
N ALA A 192 -19.55 -11.11 -13.98
CA ALA A 192 -19.49 -12.56 -13.79
C ALA A 192 -18.03 -13.10 -13.78
N GLU A 193 -17.19 -12.60 -14.70
CA GLU A 193 -15.80 -13.01 -14.82
C GLU A 193 -15.00 -12.51 -13.59
N ILE A 194 -15.18 -11.23 -13.22
CA ILE A 194 -14.51 -10.61 -12.09
C ILE A 194 -14.91 -11.28 -10.78
N SER A 195 -16.21 -11.51 -10.56
CA SER A 195 -16.72 -12.16 -9.33
C SER A 195 -16.18 -13.58 -9.16
N ASN A 196 -16.06 -14.35 -10.25
CA ASN A 196 -15.44 -15.68 -10.20
C ASN A 196 -13.98 -15.63 -9.74
N TRP A 197 -13.19 -14.65 -10.23
CA TRP A 197 -11.80 -14.50 -9.80
C TRP A 197 -11.68 -14.01 -8.36
N ILE A 198 -12.53 -13.08 -7.93
CA ILE A 198 -12.59 -12.63 -6.53
C ILE A 198 -12.84 -13.82 -5.61
N GLN A 199 -13.84 -14.65 -5.91
CA GLN A 199 -14.15 -15.82 -5.10
C GLN A 199 -12.98 -16.82 -5.02
N ARG A 200 -12.27 -17.05 -6.13
CA ARG A 200 -11.09 -17.92 -6.15
C ARG A 200 -9.93 -17.37 -5.33
N ILE A 201 -9.70 -16.06 -5.41
CA ILE A 201 -8.66 -15.39 -4.63
C ILE A 201 -9.03 -15.41 -3.14
N GLU A 202 -10.29 -15.17 -2.79
CA GLU A 202 -10.79 -15.23 -1.41
C GLU A 202 -10.58 -16.63 -0.80
N GLN A 203 -10.85 -17.69 -1.56
CA GLN A 203 -10.60 -19.08 -1.13
C GLN A 203 -9.11 -19.42 -0.99
N SER A 204 -8.21 -18.55 -1.45
CA SER A 204 -6.76 -18.78 -1.42
C SER A 204 -6.09 -18.12 -0.22
N ILE A 205 -6.82 -17.20 0.47
CA ILE A 205 -6.38 -16.53 1.70
C ILE A 205 -6.41 -17.51 2.86
#